data_8b1eda13446bb4e3010c3730d3e4f4f2
#
_entry.id   8b1eda13446bb4e3010c3730d3e4f4f2
#
_cell.length_a   1.000
_cell.length_b   1.000
_cell.length_c   1.000
_cell.angle_alpha   90.00
_cell.angle_beta   90.00
_cell.angle_gamma   90.00
#
_symmetry.space_group_name_H-M   'P 1'
#
loop_
_entity.id
_entity.type
_entity.pdbx_description
1 polymer ?
#
loop_
_entity_poly.entity_id
_entity_poly.type
_entity_poly.pdbx_seq_one_letter_code
_entity_poly.pdbx_strand_id
1 'polypeptide(L)'
;MIVLAVPRSIAISCVKENNRTIRPLRDGVIADFYACEQMMRGLIKQVNTRNRLFSPSLRMVIGVPSGSTEVELRAVRDSAEHAGGRDVYLVFEPMAAAIGIGIDVEAPEGNMIVDIGGGSTEIAVISLGGIVSNNSIRIAGDDLTADIQEYMSRQHNVKVSERMAERIKINVGAALTELGEDAPEDYIVHGPNRITALPMEVPVCYQEVAHCLEKSISKIETAILSALENTPP
;
A
#
# COMPACT_ATOMS: atom_id res chain seq x y z
N MET A 1 -8.20 20.28 9.47
CA MET A 1 -7.80 19.46 8.32
C MET A 1 -7.43 18.10 8.87
N ILE A 2 -8.06 17.02 8.42
CA ILE A 2 -7.70 15.66 8.80
C ILE A 2 -7.16 15.04 7.50
N VAL A 3 -5.87 14.66 7.52
CA VAL A 3 -5.26 13.88 6.46
C VAL A 3 -5.42 12.41 6.87
N LEU A 4 -6.25 11.68 6.13
CA LEU A 4 -6.43 10.25 6.33
C LEU A 4 -5.45 9.51 5.41
N ALA A 5 -4.22 9.31 5.90
CA ALA A 5 -3.40 8.22 5.40
C ALA A 5 -3.85 6.96 6.13
N VAL A 6 -4.36 5.96 5.44
CA VAL A 6 -4.76 4.69 6.04
C VAL A 6 -3.53 3.77 6.08
N PRO A 7 -2.85 3.64 7.22
CA PRO A 7 -1.75 2.69 7.30
C PRO A 7 -2.32 1.26 7.21
N ARG A 8 -1.62 0.39 6.50
CA ARG A 8 -1.91 -1.04 6.34
C ARG A 8 -2.23 -1.80 7.63
N SER A 9 -1.80 -1.29 8.78
CA SER A 9 -1.90 -1.94 10.08
C SER A 9 -3.27 -1.84 10.76
N ILE A 10 -4.23 -1.11 10.21
CA ILE A 10 -5.58 -1.07 10.77
C ILE A 10 -6.42 -2.21 10.15
N ALA A 11 -5.93 -3.44 10.30
CA ALA A 11 -6.79 -4.59 10.36
C ALA A 11 -7.43 -4.53 11.76
N ILE A 12 -8.65 -4.05 11.84
CA ILE A 12 -9.42 -4.01 13.09
C ILE A 12 -9.60 -5.45 13.54
N SER A 13 -8.76 -5.93 14.46
CA SER A 13 -9.00 -7.16 15.19
C SER A 13 -10.07 -6.88 16.25
N CYS A 14 -11.34 -7.02 15.90
CA CYS A 14 -12.42 -7.12 16.87
C CYS A 14 -12.66 -8.60 17.19
N VAL A 15 -12.29 -9.01 18.37
CA VAL A 15 -12.54 -10.35 18.91
C VAL A 15 -13.98 -10.44 19.39
N LYS A 16 -14.87 -11.02 18.57
CA LYS A 16 -16.07 -11.72 18.99
C LYS A 16 -16.37 -12.84 17.99
N GLU A 17 -16.83 -13.96 18.45
CA GLU A 17 -16.93 -15.28 17.77
C GLU A 17 -17.70 -15.35 16.42
N ASN A 18 -18.10 -14.23 15.83
CA ASN A 18 -18.77 -14.16 14.52
C ASN A 18 -18.30 -12.98 13.64
N ASN A 19 -17.13 -12.39 13.91
CA ASN A 19 -16.67 -11.24 13.14
C ASN A 19 -15.82 -11.67 11.95
N ARG A 20 -16.30 -11.37 10.75
CA ARG A 20 -15.53 -11.52 9.51
C ARG A 20 -14.70 -10.27 9.29
N THR A 21 -13.37 -10.43 9.13
CA THR A 21 -12.49 -9.34 8.69
C THR A 21 -12.74 -9.07 7.22
N ILE A 22 -13.03 -7.81 6.88
CA ILE A 22 -13.24 -7.36 5.50
C ILE A 22 -12.14 -6.34 5.17
N ARG A 23 -11.55 -6.45 3.99
CA ARG A 23 -10.68 -5.41 3.40
C ARG A 23 -11.54 -4.55 2.47
N PRO A 24 -11.89 -3.31 2.86
CA PRO A 24 -12.75 -2.45 2.05
C PRO A 24 -12.04 -1.91 0.80
N LEU A 25 -10.72 -1.86 0.82
CA LEU A 25 -9.88 -1.42 -0.29
C LEU A 25 -9.07 -2.59 -0.81
N ARG A 26 -8.96 -2.72 -2.14
CA ARG A 26 -8.08 -3.65 -2.84
C ARG A 26 -7.52 -2.95 -4.07
N ASP A 27 -6.24 -3.18 -4.34
CA ASP A 27 -5.55 -2.65 -5.52
C ASP A 27 -5.74 -1.13 -5.71
N GLY A 28 -5.76 -0.38 -4.59
CA GLY A 28 -5.96 1.06 -4.59
C GLY A 28 -7.41 1.54 -4.77
N VAL A 29 -8.39 0.63 -4.94
CA VAL A 29 -9.79 0.99 -5.20
C VAL A 29 -10.74 0.49 -4.11
N ILE A 30 -11.94 1.09 -4.03
CA ILE A 30 -12.99 0.65 -3.11
C ILE A 30 -13.59 -0.66 -3.62
N ALA A 31 -13.36 -1.76 -2.90
CA ALA A 31 -13.93 -3.06 -3.18
C ALA A 31 -15.30 -3.28 -2.49
N ASP A 32 -15.51 -2.63 -1.34
CA ASP A 32 -16.77 -2.66 -0.58
C ASP A 32 -17.06 -1.26 -0.05
N PHE A 33 -18.05 -0.61 -0.66
CA PHE A 33 -18.44 0.77 -0.35
C PHE A 33 -18.90 0.94 1.10
N TYR A 34 -19.75 0.02 1.59
CA TYR A 34 -20.27 0.08 2.95
C TYR A 34 -19.17 -0.11 3.99
N ALA A 35 -18.31 -1.10 3.78
CA ALA A 35 -17.17 -1.35 4.67
C ALA A 35 -16.18 -0.16 4.66
N CYS A 36 -15.96 0.48 3.51
CA CYS A 36 -15.13 1.68 3.38
C CYS A 36 -15.72 2.86 4.17
N GLU A 37 -17.02 3.11 4.04
CA GLU A 37 -17.73 4.14 4.81
C GLU A 37 -17.61 3.89 6.32
N GLN A 38 -17.84 2.65 6.79
CA GLN A 38 -17.71 2.30 8.21
C GLN A 38 -16.26 2.46 8.71
N MET A 39 -15.28 2.11 7.90
CA MET A 39 -13.86 2.33 8.22
C MET A 39 -13.57 3.82 8.38
N MET A 40 -13.99 4.68 7.44
CA MET A 40 -13.80 6.12 7.53
C MET A 40 -14.48 6.71 8.77
N ARG A 41 -15.72 6.32 9.06
CA ARG A 41 -16.44 6.73 10.29
C ARG A 41 -15.69 6.33 11.55
N GLY A 42 -15.13 5.12 11.58
CA GLY A 42 -14.33 4.62 12.71
C GLY A 42 -13.07 5.45 12.92
N LEU A 43 -12.34 5.76 11.85
CA LEU A 43 -11.13 6.59 11.89
C LEU A 43 -11.44 8.03 12.33
N ILE A 44 -12.48 8.65 11.78
CA ILE A 44 -12.93 9.99 12.18
C ILE A 44 -13.27 10.04 13.68
N LYS A 45 -13.94 8.98 14.19
CA LYS A 45 -14.29 8.88 15.62
C LYS A 45 -13.05 8.77 16.51
N GLN A 46 -12.00 8.06 16.07
CA GLN A 46 -10.75 7.96 16.84
C GLN A 46 -9.98 9.28 16.91
N VAL A 47 -10.01 10.08 15.85
CA VAL A 47 -9.35 11.38 15.79
C VAL A 47 -10.15 12.45 16.55
N ASN A 48 -11.48 12.37 16.52
CA ASN A 48 -12.40 13.30 17.20
C ASN A 48 -12.64 12.89 18.67
N THR A 49 -11.64 13.05 19.51
CA THR A 49 -11.72 12.67 20.95
C THR A 49 -12.46 13.67 21.84
N ARG A 50 -12.88 14.83 21.31
CA ARG A 50 -13.59 15.85 22.11
C ARG A 50 -15.10 15.69 21.95
N ASN A 51 -15.80 15.42 23.09
CA ASN A 51 -17.25 15.58 23.20
C ASN A 51 -17.62 17.05 22.99
N ARG A 52 -17.92 17.42 21.76
CA ARG A 52 -18.46 18.75 21.43
C ARG A 52 -19.96 18.62 21.23
N LEU A 53 -20.72 19.53 21.87
CA LEU A 53 -22.18 19.68 21.69
C LEU A 53 -22.57 20.00 20.21
N PHE A 54 -21.61 20.47 19.41
CA PHE A 54 -21.78 20.74 17.99
C PHE A 54 -20.70 20.00 17.21
N SER A 55 -21.11 19.17 16.25
CA SER A 55 -20.18 18.54 15.30
C SER A 55 -19.57 19.63 14.41
N PRO A 56 -18.24 19.85 14.43
CA PRO A 56 -17.63 20.79 13.53
C PRO A 56 -17.78 20.30 12.08
N SER A 57 -17.91 21.23 11.15
CA SER A 57 -17.81 20.94 9.73
C SER A 57 -16.49 20.23 9.43
N LEU A 58 -16.57 19.01 8.93
CA LEU A 58 -15.40 18.18 8.69
C LEU A 58 -14.87 18.42 7.26
N ARG A 59 -13.66 18.99 7.16
CA ARG A 59 -12.91 19.08 5.90
C ARG A 59 -11.99 17.88 5.77
N MET A 60 -12.06 17.19 4.64
CA MET A 60 -11.30 15.98 4.37
C MET A 60 -10.45 16.18 3.14
N VAL A 61 -9.18 15.74 3.23
CA VAL A 61 -8.30 15.57 2.07
C VAL A 61 -8.01 14.09 1.97
N ILE A 62 -8.24 13.50 0.80
CA ILE A 62 -8.12 12.06 0.58
C ILE A 62 -7.17 11.84 -0.59
N GLY A 63 -6.11 11.04 -0.37
CA GLY A 63 -5.24 10.55 -1.43
C GLY A 63 -5.98 9.55 -2.31
N VAL A 64 -5.76 9.66 -3.61
CA VAL A 64 -6.30 8.73 -4.61
C VAL A 64 -5.20 8.40 -5.62
N PRO A 65 -5.17 7.17 -6.15
CA PRO A 65 -4.24 6.80 -7.20
C PRO A 65 -4.38 7.68 -8.43
N SER A 66 -3.27 8.00 -9.09
CA SER A 66 -3.24 8.87 -10.27
C SER A 66 -3.96 8.26 -11.48
N GLY A 67 -4.03 6.92 -11.53
CA GLY A 67 -4.76 6.16 -12.55
C GLY A 67 -6.24 5.92 -12.24
N SER A 68 -6.81 6.56 -11.21
CA SER A 68 -8.23 6.38 -10.84
C SER A 68 -9.18 6.88 -11.91
N THR A 69 -10.20 6.10 -12.18
CA THR A 69 -11.31 6.48 -13.10
C THR A 69 -12.25 7.48 -12.42
N GLU A 70 -12.99 8.25 -13.23
CA GLU A 70 -14.02 9.17 -12.72
C GLU A 70 -15.05 8.50 -11.80
N VAL A 71 -15.37 7.22 -12.06
CA VAL A 71 -16.31 6.44 -11.23
C VAL A 71 -15.68 6.14 -9.87
N GLU A 72 -14.41 5.77 -9.83
CA GLU A 72 -13.66 5.51 -8.59
C GLU A 72 -13.50 6.79 -7.77
N LEU A 73 -13.15 7.91 -8.41
CA LEU A 73 -13.06 9.23 -7.76
C LEU A 73 -14.39 9.64 -7.13
N ARG A 74 -15.50 9.43 -7.86
CA ARG A 74 -16.84 9.69 -7.32
C ARG A 74 -17.16 8.79 -6.15
N ALA A 75 -16.87 7.48 -6.23
CA ALA A 75 -17.12 6.54 -5.15
C ALA A 75 -16.37 6.92 -3.86
N VAL A 76 -15.11 7.39 -3.98
CA VAL A 76 -14.33 7.89 -2.84
C VAL A 76 -14.99 9.12 -2.22
N ARG A 77 -15.40 10.08 -3.05
CA ARG A 77 -16.06 11.31 -2.60
C ARG A 77 -17.37 11.01 -1.88
N ASP A 78 -18.24 10.20 -2.50
CA ASP A 78 -19.53 9.81 -1.94
C ASP A 78 -19.35 9.08 -0.59
N SER A 79 -18.35 8.16 -0.50
CA SER A 79 -18.03 7.46 0.75
C SER A 79 -17.61 8.43 1.86
N ALA A 80 -16.81 9.45 1.51
CA ALA A 80 -16.33 10.45 2.46
C ALA A 80 -17.46 11.37 2.95
N GLU A 81 -18.33 11.80 2.04
CA GLU A 81 -19.51 12.60 2.37
C GLU A 81 -20.47 11.83 3.26
N HIS A 82 -20.76 10.56 2.96
CA HIS A 82 -21.56 9.67 3.80
C HIS A 82 -20.91 9.43 5.18
N ALA A 83 -19.59 9.42 5.26
CA ALA A 83 -18.87 9.32 6.53
C ALA A 83 -18.92 10.60 7.38
N GLY A 84 -19.46 11.72 6.84
CA GLY A 84 -19.63 12.99 7.52
C GLY A 84 -18.71 14.11 7.04
N GLY A 85 -18.00 13.91 5.93
CA GLY A 85 -17.24 14.97 5.24
C GLY A 85 -18.19 16.02 4.66
N ARG A 86 -17.92 17.30 4.91
CA ARG A 86 -18.65 18.40 4.28
C ARG A 86 -17.93 18.93 3.05
N ASP A 87 -16.64 19.19 3.21
CA ASP A 87 -15.77 19.65 2.15
C ASP A 87 -14.75 18.55 1.87
N VAL A 88 -14.88 17.81 0.78
CA VAL A 88 -14.02 16.69 0.40
C VAL A 88 -13.13 17.10 -0.76
N TYR A 89 -11.83 17.06 -0.55
CA TYR A 89 -10.80 17.33 -1.54
C TYR A 89 -10.07 16.04 -1.87
N LEU A 90 -9.95 15.71 -3.15
CA LEU A 90 -9.16 14.60 -3.63
C LEU A 90 -7.81 15.11 -4.11
N VAL A 91 -6.74 14.43 -3.74
CA VAL A 91 -5.38 14.72 -4.18
C VAL A 91 -4.74 13.44 -4.70
N PHE A 92 -4.01 13.52 -5.80
CA PHE A 92 -3.27 12.36 -6.29
C PHE A 92 -2.14 11.99 -5.33
N GLU A 93 -2.01 10.69 -5.04
CA GLU A 93 -1.05 10.15 -4.06
C GLU A 93 0.39 10.62 -4.33
N PRO A 94 0.91 10.59 -5.59
CA PRO A 94 2.27 11.08 -5.86
C PRO A 94 2.45 12.57 -5.54
N MET A 95 1.42 13.40 -5.79
CA MET A 95 1.46 14.82 -5.46
C MET A 95 1.50 15.03 -3.94
N ALA A 96 0.67 14.28 -3.21
CA ALA A 96 0.66 14.32 -1.75
C ALA A 96 2.00 13.84 -1.16
N ALA A 97 2.61 12.80 -1.74
CA ALA A 97 3.92 12.28 -1.35
C ALA A 97 5.02 13.33 -1.58
N ALA A 98 5.06 13.97 -2.76
CA ALA A 98 6.02 15.03 -3.08
C ALA A 98 5.98 16.18 -2.06
N ILE A 99 4.78 16.67 -1.76
CA ILE A 99 4.57 17.72 -0.75
C ILE A 99 5.02 17.22 0.64
N GLY A 100 4.69 15.97 0.97
CA GLY A 100 5.01 15.37 2.27
C GLY A 100 6.50 15.24 2.56
N ILE A 101 7.31 14.99 1.54
CA ILE A 101 8.78 14.92 1.64
C ILE A 101 9.48 16.28 1.42
N GLY A 102 8.69 17.35 1.21
CA GLY A 102 9.20 18.71 1.13
C GLY A 102 9.74 19.13 -0.24
N ILE A 103 9.34 18.43 -1.31
CA ILE A 103 9.66 18.86 -2.68
C ILE A 103 8.83 20.11 -3.00
N ASP A 104 9.48 21.13 -3.58
CA ASP A 104 8.79 22.28 -4.17
C ASP A 104 8.13 21.85 -5.49
N VAL A 105 6.85 21.49 -5.42
CA VAL A 105 6.10 21.01 -6.57
C VAL A 105 5.82 22.11 -7.61
N GLU A 106 5.94 23.39 -7.22
CA GLU A 106 5.73 24.55 -8.12
C GLU A 106 7.00 24.92 -8.89
N ALA A 107 8.15 24.38 -8.52
CA ALA A 107 9.41 24.62 -9.21
C ALA A 107 9.35 24.13 -10.67
N PRO A 108 10.10 24.76 -11.58
CA PRO A 108 10.15 24.34 -13.00
C PRO A 108 11.00 23.07 -13.22
N GLU A 109 11.52 22.50 -12.17
CA GLU A 109 12.31 21.27 -12.21
C GLU A 109 11.40 20.04 -12.22
N GLY A 110 11.76 19.03 -13.05
CA GLY A 110 11.05 17.76 -13.09
C GLY A 110 11.48 16.87 -11.92
N ASN A 111 10.56 16.54 -11.03
CA ASN A 111 10.80 15.61 -9.91
C ASN A 111 9.99 14.33 -10.13
N MET A 112 10.67 13.18 -10.15
CA MET A 112 10.00 11.89 -10.21
C MET A 112 9.71 11.37 -8.81
N ILE A 113 8.46 10.99 -8.58
CA ILE A 113 8.00 10.31 -7.37
C ILE A 113 7.63 8.88 -7.75
N VAL A 114 8.13 7.93 -6.96
CA VAL A 114 7.73 6.52 -7.01
C VAL A 114 7.14 6.17 -5.65
N ASP A 115 5.83 6.01 -5.60
CA ASP A 115 5.10 5.63 -4.39
C ASP A 115 4.68 4.17 -4.49
N ILE A 116 5.34 3.30 -3.73
CA ILE A 116 5.05 1.87 -3.68
C ILE A 116 4.16 1.59 -2.48
N GLY A 117 2.87 1.53 -2.74
CA GLY A 117 1.86 1.29 -1.72
C GLY A 117 1.66 -0.19 -1.38
N GLY A 118 0.45 -0.50 -0.95
CA GLY A 118 0.01 -1.86 -0.69
C GLY A 118 -0.48 -2.59 -1.91
N GLY A 119 -1.39 -1.99 -2.65
CA GLY A 119 -2.07 -2.59 -3.79
C GLY A 119 -1.70 -1.95 -5.13
N SER A 120 -1.05 -0.77 -5.12
CA SER A 120 -0.62 -0.08 -6.34
C SER A 120 0.75 0.56 -6.15
N THR A 121 1.46 0.74 -7.26
CA THR A 121 2.65 1.57 -7.37
C THR A 121 2.33 2.73 -8.31
N GLU A 122 2.48 3.94 -7.78
CA GLU A 122 2.24 5.19 -8.47
C GLU A 122 3.58 5.83 -8.86
N ILE A 123 3.74 6.15 -10.13
CA ILE A 123 4.94 6.78 -10.66
C ILE A 123 4.50 8.06 -11.34
N ALA A 124 5.02 9.20 -10.91
CA ALA A 124 4.67 10.49 -11.51
C ALA A 124 5.88 11.40 -11.61
N VAL A 125 5.96 12.15 -12.68
CA VAL A 125 6.86 13.29 -12.83
C VAL A 125 6.06 14.56 -12.61
N ILE A 126 6.52 15.37 -11.67
CA ILE A 126 5.85 16.59 -11.23
C ILE A 126 6.73 17.78 -11.57
N SER A 127 6.14 18.82 -12.18
CA SER A 127 6.78 20.08 -12.48
C SER A 127 5.72 21.18 -12.57
N LEU A 128 6.05 22.43 -12.18
CA LEU A 128 5.17 23.60 -12.27
C LEU A 128 3.77 23.39 -11.67
N GLY A 129 3.69 22.68 -10.52
CA GLY A 129 2.45 22.41 -9.80
C GLY A 129 1.54 21.36 -10.45
N GLY A 130 2.00 20.68 -11.50
CA GLY A 130 1.24 19.66 -12.23
C GLY A 130 1.94 18.34 -12.38
N ILE A 131 1.16 17.29 -12.66
CA ILE A 131 1.70 15.99 -13.06
C ILE A 131 1.91 16.03 -14.58
N VAL A 132 3.18 15.93 -15.00
CA VAL A 132 3.61 15.99 -16.41
C VAL A 132 3.51 14.61 -17.05
N SER A 133 3.89 13.58 -16.33
CA SER A 133 3.80 12.18 -16.75
C SER A 133 3.40 11.33 -15.55
N ASN A 134 2.55 10.35 -15.77
CA ASN A 134 2.18 9.38 -14.72
C ASN A 134 2.04 7.97 -15.29
N ASN A 135 2.34 7.00 -14.44
CA ASN A 135 2.08 5.60 -14.68
C ASN A 135 1.64 4.95 -13.36
N SER A 136 0.55 4.20 -13.41
CA SER A 136 0.00 3.51 -12.24
C SER A 136 -0.12 2.04 -12.56
N ILE A 137 0.48 1.19 -11.72
CA ILE A 137 0.41 -0.26 -11.88
C ILE A 137 -0.14 -0.90 -10.61
N ARG A 138 -0.92 -1.96 -10.79
CA ARG A 138 -1.49 -2.76 -9.68
C ARG A 138 -0.54 -3.87 -9.26
N ILE A 139 0.70 -3.50 -8.96
CA ILE A 139 1.73 -4.37 -8.41
C ILE A 139 2.41 -3.59 -7.31
N ALA A 140 2.35 -4.10 -6.10
CA ALA A 140 2.90 -3.44 -4.93
C ALA A 140 3.17 -4.43 -3.80
N GLY A 141 3.25 -3.96 -2.59
CA GLY A 141 3.66 -4.77 -1.45
C GLY A 141 2.77 -5.98 -1.16
N ASP A 142 1.48 -6.02 -1.58
CA ASP A 142 0.61 -7.20 -1.41
C ASP A 142 1.01 -8.31 -2.37
N ASP A 143 1.40 -7.95 -3.61
CA ASP A 143 1.94 -8.90 -4.59
C ASP A 143 3.26 -9.48 -4.10
N LEU A 144 4.18 -8.63 -3.61
CA LEU A 144 5.44 -9.09 -3.02
C LEU A 144 5.21 -10.06 -1.85
N THR A 145 4.20 -9.80 -1.02
CA THR A 145 3.82 -10.71 0.08
C THR A 145 3.25 -12.03 -0.45
N ALA A 146 2.44 -11.98 -1.51
CA ALA A 146 1.90 -13.17 -2.17
C ALA A 146 2.98 -14.01 -2.85
N ASP A 147 3.96 -13.38 -3.51
CA ASP A 147 5.11 -14.06 -4.11
C ASP A 147 5.90 -14.84 -3.05
N ILE A 148 6.18 -14.23 -1.89
CA ILE A 148 6.85 -14.91 -0.78
C ILE A 148 5.99 -16.07 -0.26
N GLN A 149 4.68 -15.89 -0.12
CA GLN A 149 3.79 -16.93 0.35
C GLN A 149 3.79 -18.15 -0.60
N GLU A 150 3.78 -17.89 -1.90
CA GLU A 150 3.86 -18.92 -2.92
C GLU A 150 5.23 -19.61 -2.93
N TYR A 151 6.32 -18.84 -2.80
CA TYR A 151 7.68 -19.36 -2.72
C TYR A 151 7.87 -20.31 -1.53
N MET A 152 7.48 -19.90 -0.33
CA MET A 152 7.54 -20.75 0.87
C MET A 152 6.77 -22.05 0.69
N SER A 153 5.63 -21.95 0.04
CA SER A 153 4.79 -23.11 -0.27
C SER A 153 5.44 -24.08 -1.26
N ARG A 154 6.10 -23.58 -2.31
CA ARG A 154 6.67 -24.39 -3.39
C ARG A 154 8.06 -24.91 -3.08
N GLN A 155 8.92 -24.07 -2.53
CA GLN A 155 10.34 -24.42 -2.32
C GLN A 155 10.57 -25.10 -0.99
N HIS A 156 9.95 -24.59 0.07
CA HIS A 156 10.15 -25.13 1.43
C HIS A 156 9.05 -26.06 1.89
N ASN A 157 7.97 -26.25 1.11
CA ASN A 157 6.81 -27.04 1.49
C ASN A 157 6.17 -26.59 2.83
N VAL A 158 6.30 -25.32 3.19
CA VAL A 158 5.72 -24.73 4.39
C VAL A 158 4.51 -23.87 4.03
N LYS A 159 3.41 -24.07 4.75
CA LYS A 159 2.25 -23.21 4.64
C LYS A 159 2.40 -22.01 5.57
N VAL A 160 2.64 -20.83 5.01
CA VAL A 160 2.69 -19.57 5.75
C VAL A 160 1.41 -18.76 5.54
N SER A 161 0.97 -18.06 6.58
CA SER A 161 -0.10 -17.08 6.46
C SER A 161 0.40 -15.81 5.78
N GLU A 162 -0.49 -15.01 5.21
CA GLU A 162 -0.17 -13.69 4.65
C GLU A 162 0.61 -12.83 5.66
N ARG A 163 0.20 -12.81 6.92
CA ARG A 163 0.90 -12.09 7.98
C ARG A 163 2.33 -12.60 8.22
N MET A 164 2.58 -13.89 8.06
CA MET A 164 3.92 -14.45 8.19
C MET A 164 4.77 -14.07 6.96
N ALA A 165 4.22 -14.16 5.77
CA ALA A 165 4.90 -13.74 4.54
C ALA A 165 5.26 -12.23 4.58
N GLU A 166 4.38 -11.39 5.10
CA GLU A 166 4.66 -9.97 5.35
C GLU A 166 5.82 -9.79 6.35
N ARG A 167 5.89 -10.60 7.40
CA ARG A 167 7.02 -10.58 8.34
C ARG A 167 8.34 -11.01 7.69
N ILE A 168 8.33 -12.03 6.85
CA ILE A 168 9.50 -12.45 6.07
C ILE A 168 9.97 -11.27 5.22
N LYS A 169 9.04 -10.63 4.49
CA LYS A 169 9.34 -9.45 3.66
C LYS A 169 9.98 -8.31 4.46
N ILE A 170 9.47 -8.02 5.66
CA ILE A 170 9.99 -6.93 6.51
C ILE A 170 11.38 -7.26 7.06
N ASN A 171 11.66 -8.51 7.41
CA ASN A 171 12.91 -8.89 8.09
C ASN A 171 14.04 -9.21 7.12
N VAL A 172 13.74 -9.90 6.01
CA VAL A 172 14.74 -10.39 5.04
C VAL A 172 14.39 -10.06 3.58
N GLY A 173 13.43 -9.15 3.35
CA GLY A 173 13.10 -8.69 2.00
C GLY A 173 14.25 -7.85 1.43
N ALA A 174 14.66 -8.18 0.21
CA ALA A 174 15.67 -7.44 -0.52
C ALA A 174 15.31 -7.40 -2.01
N ALA A 175 15.73 -6.34 -2.69
CA ALA A 175 15.65 -6.23 -4.15
C ALA A 175 16.92 -6.72 -4.84
N LEU A 176 18.02 -6.83 -4.09
CA LEU A 176 19.34 -7.25 -4.58
C LEU A 176 19.77 -8.52 -3.88
N THR A 177 20.48 -9.37 -4.61
CA THR A 177 21.06 -10.63 -4.10
C THR A 177 22.38 -10.43 -3.37
N GLU A 178 23.00 -9.25 -3.49
CA GLU A 178 24.27 -8.89 -2.86
C GLU A 178 24.08 -7.58 -2.08
N LEU A 179 24.06 -7.64 -0.75
CA LEU A 179 23.89 -6.50 0.15
C LEU A 179 25.18 -6.18 0.94
N GLY A 180 26.25 -6.98 0.79
CA GLY A 180 27.51 -6.78 1.51
C GLY A 180 27.34 -6.84 3.04
N GLU A 181 27.89 -5.83 3.75
CA GLU A 181 27.87 -5.76 5.22
C GLU A 181 26.46 -5.48 5.80
N ASP A 182 25.53 -4.95 5.00
CA ASP A 182 24.16 -4.64 5.40
C ASP A 182 23.20 -5.84 5.27
N ALA A 183 23.73 -7.04 4.97
CA ALA A 183 22.93 -8.24 4.83
C ALA A 183 22.25 -8.64 6.15
N PRO A 184 20.91 -8.81 6.16
CA PRO A 184 20.22 -9.28 7.36
C PRO A 184 20.56 -10.75 7.66
N GLU A 185 20.48 -11.12 8.93
CA GLU A 185 20.53 -12.52 9.34
C GLU A 185 19.31 -13.31 8.85
N ASP A 186 19.48 -14.62 8.69
CA ASP A 186 18.39 -15.51 8.28
C ASP A 186 17.21 -15.43 9.23
N TYR A 187 16.01 -15.33 8.68
CA TYR A 187 14.77 -15.29 9.43
C TYR A 187 14.19 -16.69 9.60
N ILE A 188 14.04 -17.14 10.84
CA ILE A 188 13.47 -18.48 11.14
C ILE A 188 11.94 -18.44 11.03
N VAL A 189 11.41 -19.18 10.09
CA VAL A 189 9.98 -19.31 9.82
C VAL A 189 9.43 -20.61 10.41
N HIS A 190 8.37 -20.50 11.21
CA HIS A 190 7.66 -21.63 11.77
C HIS A 190 6.33 -21.83 11.04
N GLY A 191 6.05 -23.05 10.61
CA GLY A 191 4.79 -23.38 9.96
C GLY A 191 4.58 -24.87 9.78
N PRO A 192 3.35 -25.30 9.44
CA PRO A 192 3.09 -26.70 9.14
C PRO A 192 3.64 -27.06 7.77
N ASN A 193 4.27 -28.22 7.67
CA ASN A 193 4.62 -28.83 6.38
C ASN A 193 3.35 -29.14 5.59
N ARG A 194 3.32 -28.78 4.31
CA ARG A 194 2.13 -28.96 3.44
C ARG A 194 1.75 -30.41 3.19
N ILE A 195 2.74 -31.33 3.27
CA ILE A 195 2.55 -32.76 2.95
C ILE A 195 2.22 -33.54 4.22
N THR A 196 3.01 -33.34 5.27
CA THR A 196 2.91 -34.13 6.52
C THR A 196 2.03 -33.48 7.59
N ALA A 197 1.68 -32.18 7.42
CA ALA A 197 1.03 -31.34 8.40
C ALA A 197 1.79 -31.18 9.74
N LEU A 198 3.02 -31.69 9.85
CA LEU A 198 3.83 -31.54 11.04
C LEU A 198 4.45 -30.15 11.13
N PRO A 199 4.62 -29.59 12.34
CA PRO A 199 5.36 -28.35 12.53
C PRO A 199 6.79 -28.50 12.04
N MET A 200 7.30 -27.46 11.37
CA MET A 200 8.70 -27.37 10.96
C MET A 200 9.21 -25.93 11.05
N GLU A 201 10.52 -25.83 11.11
CA GLU A 201 11.26 -24.57 11.12
C GLU A 201 12.10 -24.50 9.84
N VAL A 202 12.14 -23.32 9.23
CA VAL A 202 12.90 -23.09 8.00
C VAL A 202 13.65 -21.78 8.13
N PRO A 203 14.98 -21.78 8.02
CA PRO A 203 15.74 -20.54 7.85
C PRO A 203 15.48 -19.99 6.42
N VAL A 204 15.23 -18.68 6.34
CA VAL A 204 14.96 -17.98 5.09
C VAL A 204 15.98 -16.86 4.98
N CYS A 205 16.81 -16.89 3.94
CA CYS A 205 17.81 -15.87 3.69
C CYS A 205 17.29 -14.78 2.74
N TYR A 206 17.92 -13.62 2.78
CA TYR A 206 17.53 -12.49 1.94
C TYR A 206 17.76 -12.75 0.44
N GLN A 207 18.77 -13.54 0.08
CA GLN A 207 19.07 -13.88 -1.32
C GLN A 207 17.92 -14.65 -1.98
N GLU A 208 17.36 -15.64 -1.28
CA GLU A 208 16.22 -16.39 -1.81
C GLU A 208 14.97 -15.54 -1.91
N VAL A 209 14.77 -14.59 -0.96
CA VAL A 209 13.65 -13.65 -1.02
C VAL A 209 13.84 -12.67 -2.18
N ALA A 210 15.05 -12.13 -2.39
CA ALA A 210 15.36 -11.27 -3.53
C ALA A 210 15.05 -11.99 -4.86
N HIS A 211 15.48 -13.23 -5.00
CA HIS A 211 15.17 -14.03 -6.21
C HIS A 211 13.66 -14.29 -6.38
N CYS A 212 12.96 -14.55 -5.28
CA CYS A 212 11.51 -14.71 -5.27
C CYS A 212 10.76 -13.48 -5.79
N LEU A 213 11.24 -12.28 -5.42
CA LEU A 213 10.62 -11.00 -5.73
C LEU A 213 10.99 -10.42 -7.11
N GLU A 214 12.02 -10.95 -7.75
CA GLU A 214 12.60 -10.44 -9.00
C GLU A 214 11.54 -10.13 -10.06
N LYS A 215 10.59 -11.03 -10.27
CA LYS A 215 9.52 -10.87 -11.27
C LYS A 215 8.62 -9.66 -11.01
N SER A 216 8.24 -9.44 -9.77
CA SER A 216 7.36 -8.32 -9.39
C SER A 216 8.15 -7.01 -9.37
N ILE A 217 9.41 -7.03 -8.92
CA ILE A 217 10.31 -5.88 -8.95
C ILE A 217 10.59 -5.45 -10.40
N SER A 218 10.89 -6.37 -11.32
CA SER A 218 11.12 -6.04 -12.74
C SER A 218 9.92 -5.36 -13.41
N LYS A 219 8.70 -5.67 -12.99
CA LYS A 219 7.52 -4.97 -13.52
C LYS A 219 7.43 -3.53 -13.00
N ILE A 220 7.81 -3.30 -11.73
CA ILE A 220 7.89 -1.94 -11.17
C ILE A 220 8.98 -1.15 -11.91
N GLU A 221 10.15 -1.74 -12.11
CA GLU A 221 11.26 -1.14 -12.87
C GLU A 221 10.83 -0.77 -14.31
N THR A 222 10.16 -1.69 -15.00
CA THR A 222 9.63 -1.43 -16.35
C THR A 222 8.64 -0.26 -16.36
N ALA A 223 7.80 -0.16 -15.33
CA ALA A 223 6.84 0.95 -15.21
C ALA A 223 7.54 2.29 -14.96
N ILE A 224 8.63 2.30 -14.18
CA ILE A 224 9.46 3.51 -13.95
C ILE A 224 10.12 3.95 -15.26
N LEU A 225 10.74 3.03 -16.00
CA LEU A 225 11.36 3.34 -17.29
C LEU A 225 10.34 3.88 -18.28
N SER A 226 9.15 3.26 -18.36
CA SER A 226 8.06 3.75 -19.21
C SER A 226 7.61 5.16 -18.84
N ALA A 227 7.54 5.50 -17.56
CA ALA A 227 7.19 6.85 -17.11
C ALA A 227 8.28 7.87 -17.51
N LEU A 228 9.56 7.50 -17.44
CA LEU A 228 10.68 8.33 -17.90
C LEU A 228 10.63 8.57 -19.41
N GLU A 229 10.42 7.52 -20.20
CA GLU A 229 10.33 7.61 -21.67
C GLU A 229 9.19 8.52 -22.16
N ASN A 230 8.08 8.53 -21.42
CA ASN A 230 6.91 9.36 -21.72
C ASN A 230 7.00 10.79 -21.15
N THR A 231 8.10 11.12 -20.44
CA THR A 231 8.28 12.46 -19.88
C THR A 231 8.84 13.39 -20.96
N PRO A 232 8.20 14.54 -21.23
CA PRO A 232 8.75 15.55 -22.13
C PRO A 232 10.12 16.06 -21.66
N PRO A 233 10.99 16.50 -22.60
CA PRO A 233 12.28 17.07 -22.27
C PRO A 233 12.22 18.39 -21.51
#